data_5590132ff4bae41e2e868011a49ee4bd
#
_entry.id   5590132ff4bae41e2e868011a49ee4bd
#
_cell.length_a   1.000
_cell.length_b   1.000
_cell.length_c   1.000
_cell.angle_alpha   90.00
_cell.angle_beta   90.00
_cell.angle_gamma   90.00
#
_symmetry.space_group_name_H-M   'P 1'
#
loop_
_entity.id
_entity.type
_entity.pdbx_description
1 polymer ?
#
loop_
_entity_poly.entity_id
_entity_poly.type
_entity_poly.pdbx_seq_one_letter_code
_entity_poly.pdbx_strand_id
1 'polypeptide(L)'
;MSSINSDEIISILKEEIENFDTLSKDSEVGTVVAVGDGIATIYGIDHAMYGEIVTFETGLKGMVQDIRKNEIGCILFGSDTGIREGTKVARTGKKAGVPVGDAYVGRVVNALGEPIDGKGEIASDDYRPIENEAPGIVDRKSVSVPMETGILSIDAMFPIGRGQRELIIGDRQTGKTSIALDTILNQKGKDVICVYVAIGQKASTVAKVVNTLQTHGAMDYTIIVSSTASDCAPLQYIAPYAGTAMAEYFMHKGKDALIIYDDLSKHAVAYRALSLLLGRSPGREAYPCLLYTSPSPRDSTS
;
A
#
# COMPACT_ATOMS: atom_id res chain seq x y z
N MET A 1 8.53 53.16 -32.84
CA MET A 1 9.26 52.40 -31.80
C MET A 1 8.68 52.87 -30.47
N SER A 2 7.76 52.14 -29.86
CA SER A 2 7.18 52.49 -28.57
C SER A 2 8.20 52.16 -27.47
N SER A 3 8.64 53.13 -26.73
CA SER A 3 9.46 52.96 -25.53
C SER A 3 8.61 52.26 -24.48
N ILE A 4 8.95 51.03 -24.18
CA ILE A 4 8.37 50.29 -23.06
C ILE A 4 8.76 51.05 -21.80
N ASN A 5 7.79 51.49 -21.01
CA ASN A 5 7.98 52.28 -19.83
C ASN A 5 8.65 51.44 -18.73
N SER A 6 9.64 51.98 -18.05
CA SER A 6 10.37 51.28 -16.98
C SER A 6 9.43 50.73 -15.88
N ASP A 7 8.31 51.43 -15.64
CA ASP A 7 7.32 51.04 -14.65
C ASP A 7 6.50 49.80 -15.09
N GLU A 8 6.26 49.62 -16.40
CA GLU A 8 5.63 48.41 -16.95
C GLU A 8 6.55 47.18 -16.83
N ILE A 9 7.84 47.35 -17.08
CA ILE A 9 8.84 46.29 -16.91
C ILE A 9 8.93 45.85 -15.45
N ILE A 10 8.92 46.79 -14.52
CA ILE A 10 8.97 46.53 -13.08
C ILE A 10 7.68 45.85 -12.61
N SER A 11 6.53 46.21 -13.13
CA SER A 11 5.26 45.53 -12.76
C SER A 11 5.22 44.11 -13.29
N ILE A 12 5.64 43.83 -14.53
CA ILE A 12 5.73 42.50 -15.11
C ILE A 12 6.73 41.63 -14.34
N LEU A 13 7.89 42.17 -14.00
CA LEU A 13 8.90 41.43 -13.21
C LEU A 13 8.40 41.15 -11.79
N LYS A 14 7.66 42.03 -11.16
CA LYS A 14 7.06 41.79 -9.84
C LYS A 14 6.00 40.68 -9.93
N GLU A 15 5.15 40.72 -10.93
CA GLU A 15 4.11 39.71 -11.16
C GLU A 15 4.71 38.33 -11.51
N GLU A 16 5.80 38.28 -12.30
CA GLU A 16 6.54 37.04 -12.56
C GLU A 16 7.28 36.52 -11.31
N ILE A 17 7.84 37.39 -10.48
CA ILE A 17 8.50 37.01 -9.22
C ILE A 17 7.47 36.50 -8.21
N GLU A 18 6.32 37.15 -8.05
CA GLU A 18 5.24 36.69 -7.18
C GLU A 18 4.65 35.37 -7.66
N ASN A 19 4.46 35.20 -8.98
CA ASN A 19 4.03 33.92 -9.57
C ASN A 19 5.10 32.84 -9.46
N PHE A 20 6.38 33.16 -9.59
CA PHE A 20 7.50 32.24 -9.40
C PHE A 20 7.63 31.79 -7.95
N ASP A 21 7.45 32.66 -6.97
CA ASP A 21 7.46 32.33 -5.55
C ASP A 21 6.26 31.45 -5.15
N THR A 22 5.11 31.62 -5.80
CA THR A 22 3.92 30.81 -5.58
C THR A 22 4.07 29.43 -6.22
N LEU A 23 4.66 29.34 -7.41
CA LEU A 23 4.97 28.09 -8.11
C LEU A 23 6.15 27.34 -7.48
N SER A 24 7.11 28.06 -6.90
CA SER A 24 8.30 27.49 -6.23
C SER A 24 7.98 26.89 -4.85
N LYS A 25 6.90 27.29 -4.20
CA LYS A 25 6.49 26.74 -2.90
C LYS A 25 5.82 25.37 -3.01
N ASP A 26 5.28 24.99 -4.16
CA ASP A 26 4.52 23.76 -4.33
C ASP A 26 5.24 22.60 -5.04
N SER A 27 6.44 22.82 -5.62
CA SER A 27 7.17 21.73 -6.27
C SER A 27 8.68 21.84 -6.11
N GLU A 28 9.16 21.39 -4.96
CA GLU A 28 10.59 21.19 -4.76
C GLU A 28 11.09 20.08 -5.69
N VAL A 29 12.11 20.39 -6.51
CA VAL A 29 12.65 19.45 -7.50
C VAL A 29 14.05 19.04 -7.09
N GLY A 30 14.21 17.75 -6.83
CA GLY A 30 15.50 17.13 -6.54
C GLY A 30 16.13 16.45 -7.75
N THR A 31 17.26 15.83 -7.49
CA THR A 31 18.03 15.10 -8.48
C THR A 31 18.45 13.75 -7.92
N VAL A 32 18.34 12.70 -8.73
CA VAL A 32 18.80 11.35 -8.37
C VAL A 32 20.32 11.35 -8.34
N VAL A 33 20.90 10.90 -7.22
CA VAL A 33 22.36 10.76 -7.02
C VAL A 33 22.81 9.31 -7.26
N ALA A 34 21.96 8.35 -6.89
CA ALA A 34 22.21 6.93 -7.10
C ALA A 34 20.88 6.20 -7.28
N VAL A 35 20.87 5.16 -8.12
CA VAL A 35 19.71 4.29 -8.32
C VAL A 35 20.17 2.85 -8.49
N GLY A 36 19.42 1.92 -7.94
CA GLY A 36 19.63 0.49 -8.09
C GLY A 36 18.67 -0.33 -7.22
N ASP A 37 18.35 -1.53 -7.67
CA ASP A 37 17.53 -2.51 -6.94
C ASP A 37 16.18 -1.99 -6.46
N GLY A 38 15.56 -1.07 -7.20
CA GLY A 38 14.26 -0.48 -6.85
C GLY A 38 14.32 0.63 -5.80
N ILE A 39 15.52 1.18 -5.53
CA ILE A 39 15.74 2.32 -4.63
C ILE A 39 16.46 3.43 -5.37
N ALA A 40 16.04 4.67 -5.13
CA ALA A 40 16.73 5.87 -5.58
C ALA A 40 17.15 6.72 -4.39
N THR A 41 18.38 7.22 -4.42
CA THR A 41 18.87 8.25 -3.50
C THR A 41 18.73 9.59 -4.18
N ILE A 42 18.03 10.52 -3.54
CA ILE A 42 17.65 11.83 -4.09
C ILE A 42 18.30 12.92 -3.24
N TYR A 43 18.78 13.96 -3.90
CA TYR A 43 19.31 15.17 -3.30
C TYR A 43 18.46 16.39 -3.69
N GLY A 44 18.27 17.36 -2.79
CA GLY A 44 17.64 18.63 -3.09
C GLY A 44 16.12 18.68 -2.92
N ILE A 45 15.55 17.75 -2.16
CA ILE A 45 14.14 17.79 -1.69
C ILE A 45 14.12 17.77 -0.15
N ASP A 46 14.64 18.84 0.44
CA ASP A 46 14.94 18.90 1.87
C ASP A 46 13.69 18.91 2.77
N HIS A 47 12.54 19.31 2.24
CA HIS A 47 11.27 19.32 2.97
C HIS A 47 10.40 18.07 2.71
N ALA A 48 10.96 17.04 2.07
CA ALA A 48 10.21 15.79 1.84
C ALA A 48 9.83 15.12 3.16
N MET A 49 8.61 14.61 3.21
CA MET A 49 8.10 13.91 4.39
C MET A 49 8.26 12.40 4.22
N TYR A 50 8.46 11.69 5.34
CA TYR A 50 8.40 10.23 5.36
C TYR A 50 7.04 9.75 4.83
N GLY A 51 7.05 8.78 3.92
CA GLY A 51 5.85 8.26 3.28
C GLY A 51 5.28 9.16 2.17
N GLU A 52 5.97 10.26 1.79
CA GLU A 52 5.54 11.12 0.70
C GLU A 52 5.77 10.46 -0.67
N ILE A 53 4.82 10.62 -1.58
CA ILE A 53 5.00 10.24 -2.99
C ILE A 53 5.82 11.29 -3.71
N VAL A 54 6.81 10.82 -4.45
CA VAL A 54 7.58 11.62 -5.41
C VAL A 54 7.37 11.09 -6.81
N THR A 55 7.48 11.96 -7.81
CA THR A 55 7.32 11.60 -9.22
C THR A 55 8.63 11.90 -9.95
N PHE A 56 9.17 10.90 -10.62
CA PHE A 56 10.36 11.02 -11.45
C PHE A 56 9.99 11.59 -12.83
N GLU A 57 10.93 12.22 -13.50
CA GLU A 57 10.77 12.77 -14.85
C GLU A 57 10.25 11.72 -15.86
N THR A 58 10.55 10.44 -15.63
CA THR A 58 10.05 9.31 -16.42
C THR A 58 8.57 8.99 -16.19
N GLY A 59 7.90 9.68 -15.25
CA GLY A 59 6.53 9.38 -14.80
C GLY A 59 6.45 8.27 -13.75
N LEU A 60 7.56 7.60 -13.42
CA LEU A 60 7.57 6.60 -12.36
C LEU A 60 7.32 7.28 -11.01
N LYS A 61 6.54 6.64 -10.17
CA LYS A 61 6.29 7.09 -8.78
C LYS A 61 7.20 6.34 -7.82
N GLY A 62 7.55 7.00 -6.73
CA GLY A 62 8.25 6.39 -5.62
C GLY A 62 7.76 6.95 -4.29
N MET A 63 8.17 6.34 -3.19
CA MET A 63 7.82 6.77 -1.84
C MET A 63 9.07 7.01 -1.01
N VAL A 64 9.10 8.12 -0.31
CA VAL A 64 10.17 8.47 0.63
C VAL A 64 10.15 7.53 1.83
N GLN A 65 11.24 6.81 2.07
CA GLN A 65 11.36 5.81 3.15
C GLN A 65 12.53 6.07 4.09
N ASP A 66 13.48 6.91 3.70
CA ASP A 66 14.62 7.27 4.53
C ASP A 66 14.97 8.75 4.33
N ILE A 67 15.17 9.46 5.42
CA ILE A 67 15.51 10.89 5.40
C ILE A 67 16.81 11.07 6.16
N ARG A 68 17.86 11.45 5.45
CA ARG A 68 19.18 11.77 6.01
C ARG A 68 19.46 13.26 5.83
N LYS A 69 20.52 13.74 6.43
CA LYS A 69 20.86 15.17 6.45
C LYS A 69 20.90 15.83 5.05
N ASN A 70 21.36 15.12 4.03
CA ASN A 70 21.50 15.66 2.66
C ASN A 70 20.99 14.69 1.59
N GLU A 71 20.42 13.56 1.97
CA GLU A 71 20.03 12.49 1.06
C GLU A 71 18.69 11.91 1.48
N ILE A 72 17.86 11.62 0.52
CA ILE A 72 16.56 10.99 0.74
C ILE A 72 16.51 9.67 -0.01
N GLY A 73 16.29 8.60 0.75
CA GLY A 73 16.08 7.25 0.22
C GLY A 73 14.62 7.06 -0.18
N CYS A 74 14.40 6.77 -1.46
CA CYS A 74 13.10 6.57 -2.05
C CYS A 74 12.98 5.16 -2.62
N ILE A 75 11.92 4.44 -2.30
CA ILE A 75 11.57 3.17 -2.93
C ILE A 75 10.76 3.42 -4.20
N LEU A 76 11.06 2.69 -5.27
CA LEU A 76 10.44 2.87 -6.59
C LEU A 76 9.27 1.91 -6.77
N PHE A 77 8.16 2.39 -7.29
CA PHE A 77 6.95 1.60 -7.56
C PHE A 77 6.95 1.01 -8.99
N GLY A 78 8.07 0.48 -9.41
CA GLY A 78 8.22 -0.13 -10.73
C GLY A 78 9.68 -0.41 -11.06
N SER A 79 9.94 -0.66 -12.36
CA SER A 79 11.30 -0.85 -12.84
C SER A 79 12.07 0.47 -12.79
N ASP A 80 13.31 0.42 -12.34
CA ASP A 80 14.26 1.53 -12.35
C ASP A 80 14.81 1.82 -13.77
N THR A 81 14.38 1.05 -14.78
CA THR A 81 14.77 1.23 -16.17
C THR A 81 14.42 2.64 -16.66
N GLY A 82 15.43 3.39 -17.05
CA GLY A 82 15.26 4.79 -17.51
C GLY A 82 15.49 5.85 -16.44
N ILE A 83 15.66 5.47 -15.17
CA ILE A 83 16.13 6.38 -14.12
C ILE A 83 17.67 6.29 -14.07
N ARG A 84 18.33 7.43 -14.04
CA ARG A 84 19.80 7.55 -14.00
C ARG A 84 20.19 8.64 -13.00
N GLU A 85 21.46 8.68 -12.65
CA GLU A 85 22.03 9.84 -11.98
C GLU A 85 21.73 11.12 -12.77
N GLY A 86 21.29 12.16 -12.10
CA GLY A 86 20.88 13.41 -12.73
C GLY A 86 19.39 13.48 -13.11
N THR A 87 18.62 12.38 -13.06
CA THR A 87 17.17 12.39 -13.33
C THR A 87 16.46 13.30 -12.32
N LYS A 88 15.53 14.14 -12.81
CA LYS A 88 14.76 15.04 -11.96
C LYS A 88 13.63 14.32 -11.25
N VAL A 89 13.39 14.73 -10.02
CA VAL A 89 12.35 14.19 -9.14
C VAL A 89 11.58 15.34 -8.52
N ALA A 90 10.27 15.33 -8.69
CA ALA A 90 9.38 16.34 -8.11
C ALA A 90 8.63 15.78 -6.90
N ARG A 91 8.51 16.57 -5.84
CA ARG A 91 7.63 16.26 -4.71
C ARG A 91 6.18 16.43 -5.10
N THR A 92 5.32 15.63 -4.49
CA THR A 92 3.87 15.77 -4.67
C THR A 92 3.18 16.42 -3.46
N GLY A 93 3.84 16.51 -2.31
CA GLY A 93 3.25 16.96 -1.05
C GLY A 93 2.19 15.99 -0.49
N LYS A 94 1.98 14.84 -1.12
CA LYS A 94 0.95 13.86 -0.74
C LYS A 94 1.59 12.62 -0.14
N LYS A 95 1.05 12.15 0.99
CA LYS A 95 1.42 10.84 1.55
C LYS A 95 1.00 9.71 0.60
N ALA A 96 1.78 8.63 0.60
CA ALA A 96 1.46 7.43 -0.14
C ALA A 96 0.09 6.90 0.27
N GLY A 97 -0.73 6.59 -0.69
CA GLY A 97 -2.08 6.11 -0.50
C GLY A 97 -2.59 5.39 -1.72
N VAL A 98 -3.81 4.92 -1.62
CA VAL A 98 -4.51 4.25 -2.70
C VAL A 98 -5.88 4.87 -2.94
N PRO A 99 -6.34 4.90 -4.18
CA PRO A 99 -7.71 5.26 -4.48
C PRO A 99 -8.66 4.19 -3.90
N VAL A 100 -9.78 4.63 -3.36
CA VAL A 100 -10.78 3.78 -2.72
C VAL A 100 -12.19 4.17 -3.20
N GLY A 101 -13.14 3.28 -3.07
CA GLY A 101 -14.52 3.53 -3.48
C GLY A 101 -15.33 2.24 -3.60
N ASP A 102 -16.65 2.38 -3.67
CA ASP A 102 -17.55 1.23 -3.84
C ASP A 102 -17.33 0.54 -5.21
N ALA A 103 -16.84 1.26 -6.23
CA ALA A 103 -16.53 0.72 -7.56
C ALA A 103 -15.35 -0.28 -7.58
N TYR A 104 -14.59 -0.39 -6.48
CA TYR A 104 -13.51 -1.37 -6.33
C TYR A 104 -14.01 -2.77 -6.02
N VAL A 105 -15.25 -2.91 -5.53
CA VAL A 105 -15.84 -4.23 -5.28
C VAL A 105 -16.01 -4.98 -6.60
N GLY A 106 -15.59 -6.23 -6.62
CA GLY A 106 -15.59 -7.07 -7.83
C GLY A 106 -14.40 -6.88 -8.76
N ARG A 107 -13.43 -6.07 -8.36
CA ARG A 107 -12.26 -5.74 -9.18
C ARG A 107 -10.98 -6.43 -8.67
N VAL A 108 -10.04 -6.59 -9.58
CA VAL A 108 -8.68 -7.05 -9.27
C VAL A 108 -7.73 -5.89 -9.57
N VAL A 109 -6.99 -5.46 -8.56
CA VAL A 109 -6.10 -4.30 -8.64
C VAL A 109 -4.69 -4.64 -8.19
N ASN A 110 -3.71 -3.83 -8.60
CA ASN A 110 -2.35 -3.91 -8.09
C ASN A 110 -2.22 -3.21 -6.73
N ALA A 111 -1.01 -3.20 -6.17
CA ALA A 111 -0.72 -2.55 -4.89
C ALA A 111 -0.87 -1.01 -4.90
N LEU A 112 -0.99 -0.38 -6.06
CA LEU A 112 -1.25 1.05 -6.22
C LEU A 112 -2.75 1.37 -6.45
N GLY A 113 -3.61 0.34 -6.47
CA GLY A 113 -5.04 0.48 -6.76
C GLY A 113 -5.39 0.59 -8.25
N GLU A 114 -4.43 0.32 -9.14
CA GLU A 114 -4.68 0.31 -10.58
C GLU A 114 -5.30 -1.02 -11.01
N PRO A 115 -6.32 -1.02 -11.89
CA PRO A 115 -6.98 -2.24 -12.33
C PRO A 115 -6.07 -3.11 -13.21
N ILE A 116 -6.04 -4.40 -12.92
CA ILE A 116 -5.29 -5.42 -13.68
C ILE A 116 -6.20 -6.51 -14.27
N ASP A 117 -7.52 -6.35 -14.14
CA ASP A 117 -8.54 -7.31 -14.58
C ASP A 117 -9.04 -7.10 -16.02
N GLY A 118 -8.52 -6.11 -16.72
CA GLY A 118 -8.92 -5.79 -18.10
C GLY A 118 -10.31 -5.17 -18.24
N LYS A 119 -10.99 -4.82 -17.15
CA LYS A 119 -12.34 -4.24 -17.16
C LYS A 119 -12.37 -2.70 -17.27
N GLY A 120 -11.23 -2.08 -17.60
CA GLY A 120 -11.10 -0.62 -17.69
C GLY A 120 -10.85 0.06 -16.36
N GLU A 121 -10.71 1.38 -16.40
CA GLU A 121 -10.43 2.21 -15.23
C GLU A 121 -11.57 2.17 -14.22
N ILE A 122 -11.22 2.42 -12.95
CA ILE A 122 -12.12 2.43 -11.81
C ILE A 122 -12.32 3.88 -11.37
N ALA A 123 -13.57 4.34 -11.31
CA ALA A 123 -13.86 5.62 -10.69
C ALA A 123 -13.64 5.51 -9.18
N SER A 124 -12.71 6.31 -8.65
CA SER A 124 -12.48 6.37 -7.20
C SER A 124 -13.35 7.44 -6.56
N ASP A 125 -13.91 7.12 -5.40
CA ASP A 125 -14.70 8.06 -4.60
C ASP A 125 -13.78 8.94 -3.74
N ASP A 126 -12.66 8.36 -3.27
CA ASP A 126 -11.76 8.99 -2.32
C ASP A 126 -10.33 8.41 -2.45
N TYR A 127 -9.38 9.01 -1.72
CA TYR A 127 -8.00 8.58 -1.65
C TYR A 127 -7.59 8.41 -0.19
N ARG A 128 -7.16 7.22 0.20
CA ARG A 128 -6.73 6.94 1.57
C ARG A 128 -5.23 6.71 1.67
N PRO A 129 -4.54 7.33 2.65
CA PRO A 129 -3.16 6.98 2.96
C PRO A 129 -3.04 5.50 3.29
N ILE A 130 -1.92 4.88 2.91
CA ILE A 130 -1.63 3.47 3.25
C ILE A 130 -1.21 3.30 4.71
N GLU A 131 -0.73 4.35 5.36
CA GLU A 131 -0.40 4.40 6.77
C GLU A 131 -1.32 5.38 7.48
N ASN A 132 -2.14 4.88 8.39
CA ASN A 132 -3.05 5.64 9.24
C ASN A 132 -2.83 5.27 10.70
N GLU A 133 -3.10 6.22 11.59
CA GLU A 133 -3.13 5.94 13.02
C GLU A 133 -4.26 4.94 13.35
N ALA A 134 -3.93 3.92 14.13
CA ALA A 134 -4.93 2.97 14.60
C ALA A 134 -5.80 3.62 15.67
N PRO A 135 -7.12 3.29 15.72
CA PRO A 135 -8.01 3.75 16.80
C PRO A 135 -7.45 3.40 18.17
N GLY A 136 -7.54 4.34 19.12
CA GLY A 136 -7.15 4.15 20.50
C GLY A 136 -7.93 3.03 21.19
N ILE A 137 -7.46 2.57 22.35
CA ILE A 137 -8.12 1.49 23.10
C ILE A 137 -9.55 1.88 23.49
N VAL A 138 -9.76 3.15 23.83
CA VAL A 138 -11.07 3.69 24.27
C VAL A 138 -12.07 3.73 23.10
N ASP A 139 -11.58 3.93 21.88
CA ASP A 139 -12.41 4.06 20.68
C ASP A 139 -12.83 2.70 20.10
N ARG A 140 -12.24 1.61 20.60
CA ARG A 140 -12.49 0.26 20.08
C ARG A 140 -13.73 -0.35 20.72
N LYS A 141 -14.62 -0.87 19.88
CA LYS A 141 -15.75 -1.67 20.32
C LYS A 141 -15.27 -3.06 20.74
N SER A 142 -15.82 -3.59 21.84
CA SER A 142 -15.58 -4.97 22.25
C SER A 142 -16.07 -5.97 21.20
N VAL A 143 -15.28 -7.01 20.97
CA VAL A 143 -15.64 -8.09 20.03
C VAL A 143 -16.71 -8.95 20.65
N SER A 144 -17.90 -8.97 20.05
CA SER A 144 -19.08 -9.71 20.55
C SER A 144 -19.86 -10.45 19.48
N VAL A 145 -19.51 -10.21 18.19
CA VAL A 145 -20.21 -10.82 17.06
C VAL A 145 -19.27 -11.82 16.39
N PRO A 146 -19.64 -13.11 16.23
CA PRO A 146 -18.78 -14.08 15.56
C PRO A 146 -18.72 -13.83 14.06
N MET A 147 -17.56 -14.16 13.48
CA MET A 147 -17.37 -14.31 12.06
C MET A 147 -17.58 -15.78 11.68
N GLU A 148 -18.60 -16.07 10.93
CA GLU A 148 -18.88 -17.45 10.51
C GLU A 148 -17.95 -17.81 9.33
N THR A 149 -17.01 -18.69 9.59
CA THR A 149 -16.06 -19.18 8.56
C THR A 149 -16.65 -20.26 7.66
N GLY A 150 -17.70 -20.96 8.15
CA GLY A 150 -18.27 -22.14 7.50
C GLY A 150 -17.47 -23.42 7.76
N ILE A 151 -16.40 -23.34 8.55
CA ILE A 151 -15.56 -24.47 8.93
C ILE A 151 -15.93 -24.89 10.35
N LEU A 152 -16.59 -26.03 10.49
CA LEU A 152 -17.15 -26.50 11.75
C LEU A 152 -16.15 -26.52 12.90
N SER A 153 -14.92 -26.93 12.66
CA SER A 153 -13.89 -27.00 13.70
C SER A 153 -13.47 -25.60 14.20
N ILE A 154 -13.54 -24.58 13.36
CA ILE A 154 -13.25 -23.19 13.76
C ILE A 154 -14.47 -22.60 14.46
N ASP A 155 -15.61 -22.63 13.80
CA ASP A 155 -16.83 -21.97 14.28
C ASP A 155 -17.35 -22.53 15.60
N ALA A 156 -17.17 -23.86 15.82
CA ALA A 156 -17.65 -24.53 17.04
C ALA A 156 -16.67 -24.48 18.23
N MET A 157 -15.35 -24.49 17.96
CA MET A 157 -14.36 -24.61 19.03
C MET A 157 -13.58 -23.33 19.28
N PHE A 158 -13.28 -22.56 18.24
CA PHE A 158 -12.47 -21.34 18.31
C PHE A 158 -13.05 -20.27 17.40
N PRO A 159 -14.28 -19.78 17.65
CA PRO A 159 -14.94 -18.84 16.77
C PRO A 159 -14.14 -17.52 16.69
N ILE A 160 -13.98 -17.05 15.47
CA ILE A 160 -13.32 -15.78 15.18
C ILE A 160 -14.37 -14.66 15.34
N GLY A 161 -14.04 -13.60 16.05
CA GLY A 161 -14.92 -12.45 16.22
C GLY A 161 -14.69 -11.36 15.17
N ARG A 162 -15.74 -10.63 14.81
CA ARG A 162 -15.63 -9.44 13.95
C ARG A 162 -14.83 -8.36 14.67
N GLY A 163 -13.68 -7.97 14.09
CA GLY A 163 -12.69 -7.08 14.72
C GLY A 163 -11.48 -7.82 15.29
N GLN A 164 -11.46 -9.14 15.25
CA GLN A 164 -10.35 -9.96 15.71
C GLN A 164 -9.32 -10.17 14.60
N ARG A 165 -8.08 -10.44 15.01
CA ARG A 165 -6.99 -10.87 14.13
C ARG A 165 -6.71 -12.34 14.38
N GLU A 166 -6.62 -13.14 13.32
CA GLU A 166 -6.33 -14.56 13.39
C GLU A 166 -5.15 -14.92 12.49
N LEU A 167 -4.26 -15.77 12.99
CA LEU A 167 -3.10 -16.26 12.26
C LEU A 167 -3.32 -17.70 11.85
N ILE A 168 -3.29 -17.97 10.53
CA ILE A 168 -3.28 -19.33 9.97
C ILE A 168 -1.83 -19.68 9.67
N ILE A 169 -1.24 -20.57 10.47
CA ILE A 169 0.15 -21.01 10.34
C ILE A 169 0.21 -22.48 9.91
N GLY A 170 1.15 -22.82 9.07
CA GLY A 170 1.38 -24.18 8.58
C GLY A 170 2.35 -24.22 7.41
N ASP A 171 2.85 -25.40 7.09
CA ASP A 171 3.76 -25.63 5.97
C ASP A 171 3.11 -25.34 4.60
N ARG A 172 3.92 -25.42 3.55
CA ARG A 172 3.41 -25.28 2.18
C ARG A 172 2.41 -26.37 1.86
N GLN A 173 1.34 -26.03 1.13
CA GLN A 173 0.28 -26.95 0.65
C GLN A 173 -0.55 -27.60 1.77
N THR A 174 -0.60 -27.04 2.96
CA THR A 174 -1.42 -27.55 4.08
C THR A 174 -2.86 -27.03 4.08
N GLY A 175 -3.27 -26.31 3.05
CA GLY A 175 -4.65 -25.82 2.90
C GLY A 175 -4.94 -24.45 3.49
N LYS A 176 -3.93 -23.66 3.87
CA LYS A 176 -4.11 -22.28 4.41
C LYS A 176 -4.98 -21.40 3.51
N THR A 177 -4.65 -21.33 2.23
CA THR A 177 -5.43 -20.58 1.23
C THR A 177 -6.85 -21.12 1.06
N SER A 178 -7.07 -22.44 1.20
CA SER A 178 -8.42 -23.02 1.13
C SER A 178 -9.29 -22.53 2.29
N ILE A 179 -8.77 -22.53 3.52
CA ILE A 179 -9.46 -21.98 4.69
C ILE A 179 -9.87 -20.52 4.45
N ALA A 180 -8.96 -19.72 3.92
CA ALA A 180 -9.21 -18.33 3.61
C ALA A 180 -10.30 -18.15 2.53
N LEU A 181 -10.24 -18.93 1.46
CA LEU A 181 -11.24 -18.89 0.38
C LEU A 181 -12.61 -19.36 0.85
N ASP A 182 -12.69 -20.46 1.59
CA ASP A 182 -13.94 -20.97 2.14
C ASP A 182 -14.59 -19.94 3.06
N THR A 183 -13.78 -19.23 3.87
CA THR A 183 -14.28 -18.14 4.71
C THR A 183 -14.87 -17.01 3.86
N ILE A 184 -14.23 -16.61 2.76
CA ILE A 184 -14.80 -15.60 1.85
C ILE A 184 -16.11 -16.11 1.25
N LEU A 185 -16.13 -17.32 0.71
CA LEU A 185 -17.32 -17.89 0.09
C LEU A 185 -18.51 -17.94 1.04
N ASN A 186 -18.24 -18.17 2.32
CA ASN A 186 -19.27 -18.23 3.36
C ASN A 186 -19.79 -16.85 3.82
N GLN A 187 -19.19 -15.74 3.37
CA GLN A 187 -19.71 -14.39 3.65
C GLN A 187 -20.85 -13.97 2.72
N LYS A 188 -21.24 -14.79 1.74
CA LYS A 188 -22.36 -14.48 0.84
C LYS A 188 -23.65 -14.18 1.61
N GLY A 189 -24.19 -12.97 1.38
CA GLY A 189 -25.43 -12.53 2.05
C GLY A 189 -25.28 -12.09 3.49
N LYS A 190 -24.05 -11.93 4.03
CA LYS A 190 -23.78 -11.54 5.43
C LYS A 190 -23.36 -10.07 5.60
N ASP A 191 -23.47 -9.28 4.53
CA ASP A 191 -23.09 -7.84 4.49
C ASP A 191 -21.64 -7.57 4.95
N VAL A 192 -20.72 -8.46 4.56
CA VAL A 192 -19.28 -8.34 4.83
C VAL A 192 -18.57 -8.10 3.51
N ILE A 193 -17.78 -7.04 3.44
CA ILE A 193 -16.89 -6.80 2.30
C ILE A 193 -15.58 -7.57 2.54
N CYS A 194 -15.17 -8.36 1.57
CA CYS A 194 -13.94 -9.13 1.64
C CYS A 194 -12.82 -8.44 0.83
N VAL A 195 -11.62 -8.40 1.39
CA VAL A 195 -10.42 -7.95 0.68
C VAL A 195 -9.38 -9.07 0.73
N TYR A 196 -9.05 -9.63 -0.42
CA TYR A 196 -8.02 -10.66 -0.53
C TYR A 196 -6.74 -10.03 -1.08
N VAL A 197 -5.68 -10.06 -0.28
CA VAL A 197 -4.37 -9.50 -0.63
C VAL A 197 -3.39 -10.63 -0.95
N ALA A 198 -3.10 -10.81 -2.22
CA ALA A 198 -2.10 -11.75 -2.70
C ALA A 198 -0.71 -11.10 -2.71
N ILE A 199 0.21 -11.60 -1.89
CA ILE A 199 1.55 -11.02 -1.71
C ILE A 199 2.61 -11.99 -2.22
N GLY A 200 3.36 -11.60 -3.26
CA GLY A 200 4.45 -12.41 -3.80
C GLY A 200 4.01 -13.76 -4.36
N GLN A 201 2.75 -13.90 -4.73
CA GLN A 201 2.19 -15.12 -5.30
C GLN A 201 2.45 -15.20 -6.82
N LYS A 202 2.44 -16.41 -7.38
CA LYS A 202 2.48 -16.58 -8.83
C LYS A 202 1.19 -16.07 -9.45
N ALA A 203 1.27 -15.36 -10.56
CA ALA A 203 0.09 -14.85 -11.29
C ALA A 203 -0.94 -15.96 -11.60
N SER A 204 -0.48 -17.17 -11.92
CA SER A 204 -1.36 -18.33 -12.14
C SER A 204 -2.13 -18.76 -10.90
N THR A 205 -1.56 -18.58 -9.70
CA THR A 205 -2.25 -18.87 -8.43
C THR A 205 -3.32 -17.83 -8.16
N VAL A 206 -2.99 -16.54 -8.35
CA VAL A 206 -3.96 -15.46 -8.22
C VAL A 206 -5.12 -15.63 -9.20
N ALA A 207 -4.84 -15.98 -10.46
CA ALA A 207 -5.86 -16.25 -11.46
C ALA A 207 -6.80 -17.39 -11.04
N LYS A 208 -6.28 -18.46 -10.41
CA LYS A 208 -7.13 -19.54 -9.85
C LYS A 208 -8.04 -19.03 -8.73
N VAL A 209 -7.52 -18.21 -7.82
CA VAL A 209 -8.32 -17.61 -6.75
C VAL A 209 -9.43 -16.74 -7.34
N VAL A 210 -9.11 -15.86 -8.27
CA VAL A 210 -10.10 -15.02 -8.98
C VAL A 210 -11.19 -15.88 -9.62
N ASN A 211 -10.80 -16.92 -10.37
CA ASN A 211 -11.74 -17.81 -11.03
C ASN A 211 -12.63 -18.55 -10.03
N THR A 212 -12.07 -19.05 -8.92
CA THR A 212 -12.86 -19.70 -7.87
C THR A 212 -13.90 -18.76 -7.28
N LEU A 213 -13.51 -17.55 -6.89
CA LEU A 213 -14.41 -16.54 -6.33
C LEU A 213 -15.48 -16.12 -7.35
N GLN A 214 -15.10 -15.97 -8.62
CA GLN A 214 -16.03 -15.61 -9.69
C GLN A 214 -17.06 -16.71 -9.96
N THR A 215 -16.63 -17.97 -10.02
CA THR A 215 -17.52 -19.13 -10.26
C THR A 215 -18.58 -19.28 -9.17
N HIS A 216 -18.24 -18.91 -7.93
CA HIS A 216 -19.17 -18.98 -6.80
C HIS A 216 -19.92 -17.68 -6.53
N GLY A 217 -19.72 -16.65 -7.36
CA GLY A 217 -20.38 -15.34 -7.20
C GLY A 217 -19.88 -14.54 -5.99
N ALA A 218 -18.67 -14.85 -5.50
CA ALA A 218 -18.08 -14.13 -4.36
C ALA A 218 -17.39 -12.83 -4.76
N MET A 219 -17.16 -12.59 -6.04
CA MET A 219 -16.62 -11.32 -6.52
C MET A 219 -17.57 -10.13 -6.26
N ASP A 220 -18.87 -10.37 -6.12
CA ASP A 220 -19.86 -9.30 -5.89
C ASP A 220 -19.64 -8.55 -4.57
N TYR A 221 -18.87 -9.12 -3.63
CA TYR A 221 -18.54 -8.51 -2.35
C TYR A 221 -17.03 -8.60 -2.02
N THR A 222 -16.18 -8.91 -3.02
CA THR A 222 -14.74 -9.13 -2.79
C THR A 222 -13.91 -8.19 -3.67
N ILE A 223 -12.87 -7.60 -3.08
CA ILE A 223 -11.80 -6.88 -3.76
C ILE A 223 -10.54 -7.74 -3.71
N ILE A 224 -9.82 -7.85 -4.82
CA ILE A 224 -8.54 -8.56 -4.86
C ILE A 224 -7.42 -7.56 -5.12
N VAL A 225 -6.47 -7.48 -4.19
CA VAL A 225 -5.23 -6.71 -4.34
C VAL A 225 -4.10 -7.70 -4.62
N SER A 226 -3.43 -7.55 -5.75
CA SER A 226 -2.40 -8.49 -6.16
C SER A 226 -1.06 -7.79 -6.35
N SER A 227 -0.04 -8.30 -5.66
CA SER A 227 1.35 -8.06 -5.97
C SER A 227 2.02 -9.41 -6.20
N THR A 228 2.40 -9.67 -7.44
CA THR A 228 2.92 -10.98 -7.86
C THR A 228 4.38 -11.18 -7.49
N ALA A 229 4.88 -12.41 -7.60
CA ALA A 229 6.29 -12.72 -7.35
C ALA A 229 7.26 -12.08 -8.37
N SER A 230 6.75 -11.60 -9.50
CA SER A 230 7.51 -10.87 -10.53
C SER A 230 7.58 -9.37 -10.27
N ASP A 231 6.74 -8.86 -9.36
CA ASP A 231 6.74 -7.45 -9.03
C ASP A 231 7.93 -7.10 -8.12
N CYS A 232 8.38 -5.86 -8.19
CA CYS A 232 9.47 -5.38 -7.35
C CYS A 232 9.11 -5.44 -5.85
N ALA A 233 10.12 -5.57 -5.00
CA ALA A 233 9.95 -5.65 -3.55
C ALA A 233 9.13 -4.50 -2.95
N PRO A 234 9.25 -3.23 -3.39
CA PRO A 234 8.40 -2.15 -2.94
C PRO A 234 6.90 -2.40 -3.10
N LEU A 235 6.47 -2.93 -4.24
CA LEU A 235 5.05 -3.24 -4.48
C LEU A 235 4.55 -4.36 -3.59
N GLN A 236 5.37 -5.41 -3.37
CA GLN A 236 5.04 -6.47 -2.42
C GLN A 236 4.98 -5.96 -0.97
N TYR A 237 5.82 -4.98 -0.64
CA TYR A 237 5.83 -4.36 0.69
C TYR A 237 4.57 -3.54 0.95
N ILE A 238 4.10 -2.73 -0.01
CA ILE A 238 2.92 -1.87 0.20
C ILE A 238 1.58 -2.59 0.01
N ALA A 239 1.54 -3.75 -0.65
CA ALA A 239 0.30 -4.46 -0.95
C ALA A 239 -0.61 -4.70 0.28
N PRO A 240 -0.13 -5.18 1.44
CA PRO A 240 -0.99 -5.35 2.61
C PRO A 240 -1.53 -4.03 3.15
N TYR A 241 -0.75 -2.96 3.12
CA TYR A 241 -1.19 -1.63 3.54
C TYR A 241 -2.27 -1.07 2.60
N ALA A 242 -2.09 -1.26 1.29
CA ALA A 242 -3.07 -0.87 0.28
C ALA A 242 -4.41 -1.60 0.48
N GLY A 243 -4.36 -2.92 0.67
CA GLY A 243 -5.56 -3.72 0.97
C GLY A 243 -6.24 -3.30 2.27
N THR A 244 -5.45 -2.96 3.30
CA THR A 244 -5.98 -2.44 4.56
C THR A 244 -6.68 -1.11 4.36
N ALA A 245 -6.06 -0.16 3.64
CA ALA A 245 -6.67 1.15 3.36
C ALA A 245 -8.00 1.03 2.60
N MET A 246 -8.09 0.08 1.64
CA MET A 246 -9.34 -0.22 0.95
C MET A 246 -10.41 -0.78 1.89
N ALA A 247 -10.05 -1.69 2.81
CA ALA A 247 -10.99 -2.24 3.78
C ALA A 247 -11.45 -1.21 4.81
N GLU A 248 -10.54 -0.36 5.27
CA GLU A 248 -10.84 0.73 6.20
C GLU A 248 -11.85 1.74 5.64
N TYR A 249 -11.85 1.95 4.32
CA TYR A 249 -12.87 2.78 3.68
C TYR A 249 -14.29 2.27 3.97
N PHE A 250 -14.52 0.96 3.85
CA PHE A 250 -15.80 0.35 4.17
C PHE A 250 -16.08 0.32 5.67
N MET A 251 -15.06 0.07 6.50
CA MET A 251 -15.17 0.12 7.96
C MET A 251 -15.62 1.50 8.43
N HIS A 252 -15.08 2.58 7.89
CA HIS A 252 -15.49 3.94 8.21
C HIS A 252 -16.90 4.29 7.71
N LYS A 253 -17.42 3.56 6.72
CA LYS A 253 -18.83 3.61 6.30
C LYS A 253 -19.76 2.75 7.19
N GLY A 254 -19.22 2.13 8.25
CA GLY A 254 -19.99 1.29 9.18
C GLY A 254 -20.23 -0.13 8.67
N LYS A 255 -19.55 -0.58 7.61
CA LYS A 255 -19.62 -1.96 7.12
C LYS A 255 -18.57 -2.83 7.78
N ASP A 256 -18.86 -4.11 7.92
CA ASP A 256 -17.85 -5.09 8.34
C ASP A 256 -16.96 -5.46 7.16
N ALA A 257 -15.66 -5.57 7.43
CA ALA A 257 -14.67 -5.96 6.43
C ALA A 257 -13.84 -7.15 6.91
N LEU A 258 -13.67 -8.13 6.03
CA LEU A 258 -12.77 -9.27 6.20
C LEU A 258 -11.55 -9.07 5.30
N ILE A 259 -10.35 -9.00 5.91
CA ILE A 259 -9.11 -8.89 5.15
C ILE A 259 -8.32 -10.19 5.27
N ILE A 260 -7.82 -10.68 4.16
CA ILE A 260 -6.97 -11.86 4.10
C ILE A 260 -5.64 -11.49 3.45
N TYR A 261 -4.53 -11.75 4.16
CA TYR A 261 -3.17 -11.56 3.64
C TYR A 261 -2.55 -12.92 3.32
N ASP A 262 -2.34 -13.20 2.05
CA ASP A 262 -1.75 -14.45 1.58
C ASP A 262 -0.48 -14.19 0.73
N ASP A 263 0.74 -14.27 1.26
CA ASP A 263 1.09 -14.53 2.65
C ASP A 263 2.02 -13.43 3.24
N LEU A 264 1.95 -13.26 4.54
CA LEU A 264 2.79 -12.28 5.26
C LEU A 264 4.27 -12.69 5.32
N SER A 265 4.62 -13.96 5.08
CA SER A 265 6.02 -14.38 4.99
C SER A 265 6.71 -13.71 3.80
N LYS A 266 6.01 -13.58 2.67
CA LYS A 266 6.50 -12.88 1.47
C LYS A 266 6.66 -11.38 1.73
N HIS A 267 5.69 -10.79 2.42
CA HIS A 267 5.79 -9.40 2.87
C HIS A 267 7.03 -9.16 3.74
N ALA A 268 7.29 -10.04 4.72
CA ALA A 268 8.47 -9.93 5.58
C ALA A 268 9.79 -10.02 4.78
N VAL A 269 9.85 -10.89 3.76
CA VAL A 269 11.02 -10.99 2.87
C VAL A 269 11.21 -9.70 2.06
N ALA A 270 10.12 -9.13 1.51
CA ALA A 270 10.17 -7.86 0.78
C ALA A 270 10.64 -6.72 1.71
N TYR A 271 10.11 -6.65 2.93
CA TYR A 271 10.52 -5.64 3.92
C TYR A 271 12.00 -5.78 4.31
N ARG A 272 12.48 -7.02 4.49
CA ARG A 272 13.91 -7.30 4.71
C ARG A 272 14.77 -6.76 3.57
N ALA A 273 14.42 -7.07 2.33
CA ALA A 273 15.16 -6.62 1.15
C ALA A 273 15.25 -5.09 1.11
N LEU A 274 14.12 -4.39 1.26
CA LEU A 274 14.08 -2.91 1.27
C LEU A 274 14.91 -2.32 2.40
N SER A 275 14.82 -2.88 3.61
CA SER A 275 15.55 -2.37 4.78
C SER A 275 17.06 -2.50 4.61
N LEU A 276 17.54 -3.60 4.02
CA LEU A 276 18.96 -3.80 3.73
C LEU A 276 19.44 -2.83 2.64
N LEU A 277 18.67 -2.64 1.59
CA LEU A 277 18.99 -1.71 0.49
C LEU A 277 19.02 -0.24 0.96
N LEU A 278 18.16 0.14 1.90
CA LEU A 278 18.17 1.45 2.55
C LEU A 278 19.31 1.62 3.56
N GLY A 279 20.15 0.59 3.76
CA GLY A 279 21.27 0.62 4.69
C GLY A 279 20.86 0.62 6.17
N ARG A 280 19.64 0.16 6.49
CA ARG A 280 19.18 0.01 7.88
C ARG A 280 19.90 -1.17 8.53
N SER A 281 20.30 -1.01 9.79
CA SER A 281 20.98 -2.07 10.54
C SER A 281 20.09 -3.31 10.64
N PRO A 282 20.55 -4.48 10.18
CA PRO A 282 19.78 -5.71 10.25
C PRO A 282 19.73 -6.27 11.66
N GLY A 283 18.60 -6.88 12.01
CA GLY A 283 18.44 -7.73 13.18
C GLY A 283 18.79 -9.19 12.89
N ARG A 284 18.20 -10.09 13.66
CA ARG A 284 18.36 -11.54 13.47
C ARG A 284 17.92 -11.97 12.08
N GLU A 285 18.68 -12.85 11.43
CA GLU A 285 18.43 -13.34 10.06
C GLU A 285 18.25 -12.21 9.02
N ALA A 286 18.91 -11.08 9.28
CA ALA A 286 18.86 -9.86 8.46
C ALA A 286 17.46 -9.19 8.35
N TYR A 287 16.50 -9.58 9.18
CA TYR A 287 15.21 -8.91 9.25
C TYR A 287 15.29 -7.57 9.98
N PRO A 288 14.43 -6.59 9.67
CA PRO A 288 14.34 -5.35 10.42
C PRO A 288 14.01 -5.61 11.89
N CYS A 289 14.62 -4.86 12.81
CA CYS A 289 14.40 -5.03 14.26
C CYS A 289 12.93 -4.94 14.66
N LEU A 290 12.12 -4.11 13.99
CA LEU A 290 10.69 -3.95 14.25
C LEU A 290 9.89 -5.25 14.10
N LEU A 291 10.32 -6.18 13.25
CA LEU A 291 9.64 -7.48 13.10
C LEU A 291 9.80 -8.38 14.35
N TYR A 292 10.85 -8.19 15.12
CA TYR A 292 11.09 -8.96 16.35
C TYR A 292 10.62 -8.26 17.62
N THR A 293 10.66 -6.93 17.62
CA THR A 293 10.37 -6.13 18.80
C THR A 293 8.93 -5.68 18.90
N SER A 294 8.14 -5.86 17.84
CA SER A 294 6.69 -5.63 17.92
C SER A 294 6.05 -6.69 18.81
N PRO A 295 5.60 -6.35 20.03
CA PRO A 295 5.02 -7.33 20.92
C PRO A 295 3.73 -7.87 20.28
N SER A 296 3.63 -9.19 20.20
CA SER A 296 2.36 -9.83 19.90
C SER A 296 1.39 -9.56 21.06
N PRO A 297 0.10 -9.32 20.81
CA PRO A 297 -0.89 -9.23 21.88
C PRO A 297 -0.93 -10.46 22.80
N ARG A 298 -0.34 -11.58 22.38
CA ARG A 298 -0.22 -12.80 23.16
C ARG A 298 0.98 -12.79 24.11
N ASP A 299 2.00 -11.97 23.86
CA ASP A 299 3.22 -11.92 24.68
C ASP A 299 3.01 -11.15 25.98
N SER A 300 1.90 -10.43 26.13
CA SER A 300 1.55 -9.68 27.34
C SER A 300 0.77 -10.48 28.40
N THR A 301 0.57 -11.77 28.18
CA THR A 301 -0.20 -12.65 29.09
C THR A 301 0.66 -13.75 29.74
N SER A 302 1.98 -13.60 29.75
CA SER A 302 2.90 -14.48 30.52
C SER A 302 3.39 -13.84 31.79
#